data_e96e1be0435556d8ca4dce928ff6e09a
#
_entry.id   e96e1be0435556d8ca4dce928ff6e09a
#
_cell.length_a   1.000
_cell.length_b   1.000
_cell.length_c   1.000
_cell.angle_alpha   90.00
_cell.angle_beta   90.00
_cell.angle_gamma   90.00
#
_symmetry.space_group_name_H-M   'P 1'
#
loop_
_entity.id
_entity.type
_entity.pdbx_description
1 polymer ?
#
loop_
_entity_poly.entity_id
_entity_poly.type
_entity_poly.pdbx_seq_one_letter_code
_entity_poly.pdbx_strand_id
1 'polypeptide(L)'
;MINSNILQYSVLEPLNVSRETFKDFEEFRSLIISRNKKINLISRSSEEKAKERHIIDSAQIVDFIDKNEKVCTDIGSGPGLPGIVIAIIMKHKRIPMKFNLYEKSFRKAEFLEEVIKKLKLNAEVFQKNIFQEKNLMTDIIVARAFKPLPTILELANSNFKSFKSIILFLGQTKNNDVQQCSKKWNFEYKEKKSLTNAESKILKIYNLNKKK
;
A
#
# COMPACT_ATOMS: atom_id res chain seq x y z
N MET A 1 21.93 18.20 17.31
CA MET A 1 21.90 16.73 17.44
C MET A 1 20.97 16.18 16.36
N ILE A 2 21.49 15.48 15.37
CA ILE A 2 20.68 14.77 14.36
C ILE A 2 20.02 13.61 15.11
N ASN A 3 18.68 13.62 15.13
CA ASN A 3 17.91 12.63 15.86
C ASN A 3 18.21 11.24 15.28
N SER A 4 18.68 10.29 16.10
CA SER A 4 19.07 8.92 15.70
C SER A 4 17.98 8.21 14.85
N ASN A 5 16.73 8.60 15.02
CA ASN A 5 15.60 8.07 14.25
C ASN A 5 15.61 8.48 12.76
N ILE A 6 16.22 9.59 12.38
CA ILE A 6 16.28 10.06 10.99
C ILE A 6 17.31 9.23 10.20
N LEU A 7 18.44 8.88 10.79
CA LEU A 7 19.47 8.04 10.16
C LEU A 7 18.94 6.66 9.73
N GLN A 8 17.94 6.14 10.43
CA GLN A 8 17.35 4.84 10.11
C GLN A 8 16.45 4.84 8.85
N TYR A 9 16.12 6.02 8.27
CA TYR A 9 15.39 6.14 7.00
C TYR A 9 16.29 6.48 5.82
N SER A 10 17.62 6.41 5.96
CA SER A 10 18.59 6.71 4.88
C SER A 10 18.32 5.90 3.60
N VAL A 11 17.81 4.69 3.73
CA VAL A 11 17.39 3.84 2.61
C VAL A 11 16.28 4.48 1.75
N LEU A 12 15.56 5.47 2.28
CA LEU A 12 14.53 6.23 1.57
C LEU A 12 15.05 7.55 0.96
N GLU A 13 16.33 7.89 1.13
CA GLU A 13 16.93 9.08 0.52
C GLU A 13 16.68 9.18 -0.99
N PRO A 14 16.77 8.07 -1.77
CA PRO A 14 16.46 8.11 -3.19
C PRO A 14 15.03 8.54 -3.51
N LEU A 15 14.09 8.40 -2.57
CA LEU A 15 12.69 8.81 -2.72
C LEU A 15 12.50 10.32 -2.48
N ASN A 16 13.56 11.03 -2.10
CA ASN A 16 13.55 12.47 -1.83
C ASN A 16 12.40 12.88 -0.89
N VAL A 17 12.35 12.27 0.29
CA VAL A 17 11.34 12.55 1.33
C VAL A 17 11.88 13.53 2.38
N SER A 18 11.02 14.43 2.84
CA SER A 18 11.39 15.47 3.80
C SER A 18 11.50 14.97 5.25
N ARG A 19 12.08 15.78 6.14
CA ARG A 19 12.13 15.48 7.58
C ARG A 19 10.74 15.39 8.22
N GLU A 20 9.79 16.18 7.73
CA GLU A 20 8.39 16.16 8.17
C GLU A 20 7.73 14.84 7.81
N THR A 21 8.07 14.26 6.65
CA THR A 21 7.63 12.91 6.26
C THR A 21 8.08 11.88 7.30
N PHE A 22 9.33 11.94 7.73
CA PHE A 22 9.84 11.01 8.76
C PHE A 22 9.15 11.18 10.11
N LYS A 23 8.82 12.42 10.49
CA LYS A 23 8.05 12.69 11.71
C LYS A 23 6.67 12.05 11.65
N ASP A 24 5.96 12.19 10.54
CA ASP A 24 4.64 11.58 10.35
C ASP A 24 4.73 10.04 10.28
N PHE A 25 5.82 9.48 9.73
CA PHE A 25 6.07 8.03 9.78
C PHE A 25 6.24 7.51 11.20
N GLU A 26 7.03 8.19 12.04
CA GLU A 26 7.21 7.79 13.45
C GLU A 26 5.92 7.94 14.24
N GLU A 27 5.13 8.96 13.98
CA GLU A 27 3.81 9.13 14.59
C GLU A 27 2.88 7.97 14.18
N PHE A 28 2.83 7.64 12.90
CA PHE A 28 2.02 6.52 12.40
C PHE A 28 2.47 5.18 13.00
N ARG A 29 3.79 4.92 13.05
CA ARG A 29 4.34 3.73 13.69
C ARG A 29 3.93 3.63 15.16
N SER A 30 4.01 4.74 15.90
CA SER A 30 3.64 4.79 17.30
C SER A 30 2.16 4.49 17.52
N LEU A 31 1.28 4.98 16.62
CA LEU A 31 -0.16 4.69 16.64
C LEU A 31 -0.41 3.19 16.40
N ILE A 32 0.25 2.58 15.40
CA ILE A 32 0.15 1.14 15.15
C ILE A 32 0.51 0.34 16.41
N ILE A 33 1.68 0.60 16.99
CA ILE A 33 2.18 -0.13 18.18
C ILE A 33 1.24 0.03 19.38
N SER A 34 0.80 1.26 19.62
CA SER A 34 -0.15 1.53 20.72
C SER A 34 -1.47 0.79 20.53
N ARG A 35 -2.04 0.84 19.33
CA ARG A 35 -3.32 0.20 19.01
C ARG A 35 -3.19 -1.32 18.92
N ASN A 36 -2.04 -1.85 18.51
CA ASN A 36 -1.79 -3.29 18.39
C ASN A 36 -1.92 -4.04 19.73
N LYS A 37 -1.75 -3.35 20.84
CA LYS A 37 -2.02 -3.90 22.19
C LYS A 37 -3.49 -4.29 22.40
N LYS A 38 -4.41 -3.68 21.65
CA LYS A 38 -5.86 -3.87 21.78
C LYS A 38 -6.49 -4.64 20.62
N ILE A 39 -5.95 -4.46 19.43
CA ILE A 39 -6.43 -5.12 18.20
C ILE A 39 -5.23 -5.59 17.38
N ASN A 40 -5.33 -6.75 16.76
CA ASN A 40 -4.25 -7.32 15.94
C ASN A 40 -4.12 -6.58 14.61
N LEU A 41 -3.36 -5.49 14.58
CA LEU A 41 -3.03 -4.73 13.37
C LEU A 41 -1.89 -5.38 12.60
N ILE A 42 -0.83 -5.74 13.33
CA ILE A 42 0.37 -6.40 12.82
C ILE A 42 0.72 -7.59 13.73
N SER A 43 1.51 -8.54 13.22
CA SER A 43 1.97 -9.65 14.05
C SER A 43 2.95 -9.17 15.12
N ARG A 44 2.93 -9.81 16.29
CA ARG A 44 3.86 -9.48 17.39
C ARG A 44 5.32 -9.56 16.97
N SER A 45 5.69 -10.57 16.17
CA SER A 45 7.06 -10.72 15.64
C SER A 45 7.48 -9.61 14.67
N SER A 46 6.53 -8.81 14.16
CA SER A 46 6.82 -7.67 13.29
C SER A 46 6.79 -6.32 14.00
N GLU A 47 6.42 -6.25 15.28
CA GLU A 47 6.40 -4.97 16.04
C GLU A 47 7.79 -4.36 16.17
N GLU A 48 8.81 -5.15 16.52
CA GLU A 48 10.19 -4.70 16.65
C GLU A 48 10.77 -4.18 15.34
N LYS A 49 10.36 -4.81 14.23
CA LYS A 49 10.76 -4.45 12.88
C LYS A 49 9.70 -3.64 12.12
N ALA A 50 8.78 -3.01 12.86
CA ALA A 50 7.65 -2.31 12.24
C ALA A 50 8.09 -1.20 11.28
N LYS A 51 9.23 -0.55 11.55
CA LYS A 51 9.82 0.47 10.71
C LYS A 51 10.25 -0.09 9.36
N GLU A 52 11.13 -1.10 9.36
CA GLU A 52 11.66 -1.70 8.14
C GLU A 52 10.57 -2.45 7.38
N ARG A 53 9.86 -3.35 8.08
CA ARG A 53 8.88 -4.25 7.45
C ARG A 53 7.60 -3.58 7.02
N HIS A 54 7.24 -2.44 7.60
CA HIS A 54 5.95 -1.81 7.32
C HIS A 54 6.10 -0.46 6.66
N ILE A 55 6.87 0.45 7.26
CA ILE A 55 6.98 1.81 6.73
C ILE A 55 7.88 1.83 5.49
N ILE A 56 9.13 1.40 5.62
CA ILE A 56 10.11 1.43 4.52
C ILE A 56 9.64 0.56 3.35
N ASP A 57 9.15 -0.65 3.66
CA ASP A 57 8.64 -1.56 2.64
C ASP A 57 7.46 -0.93 1.87
N SER A 58 6.53 -0.26 2.55
CA SER A 58 5.42 0.44 1.90
C SER A 58 5.86 1.67 1.12
N ALA A 59 6.81 2.45 1.63
CA ALA A 59 7.27 3.69 1.01
C ALA A 59 7.93 3.48 -0.34
N GLN A 60 8.63 2.36 -0.54
CA GLN A 60 9.40 2.10 -1.75
C GLN A 60 8.56 2.01 -3.05
N ILE A 61 7.22 1.87 -2.97
CA ILE A 61 6.38 1.85 -4.18
C ILE A 61 6.14 3.23 -4.79
N VAL A 62 6.55 4.30 -4.10
CA VAL A 62 6.33 5.66 -4.59
C VAL A 62 6.94 5.90 -5.97
N ASP A 63 8.05 5.21 -6.31
CA ASP A 63 8.68 5.27 -7.64
C ASP A 63 7.80 4.73 -8.77
N PHE A 64 6.82 3.90 -8.43
CA PHE A 64 5.86 3.36 -9.38
C PHE A 64 4.64 4.25 -9.58
N ILE A 65 4.50 5.31 -8.79
CA ILE A 65 3.35 6.22 -8.81
C ILE A 65 3.67 7.44 -9.66
N ASP A 66 2.87 7.68 -10.70
CA ASP A 66 2.97 8.91 -11.48
C ASP A 66 2.33 10.07 -10.70
N LYS A 67 3.01 11.23 -10.67
CA LYS A 67 2.50 12.45 -10.02
C LYS A 67 1.20 12.99 -10.62
N ASN A 68 0.85 12.57 -11.82
CA ASN A 68 -0.39 12.95 -12.51
C ASN A 68 -1.58 12.06 -12.12
N GLU A 69 -1.34 10.94 -11.43
CA GLU A 69 -2.39 10.07 -10.91
C GLU A 69 -3.08 10.76 -9.73
N LYS A 70 -4.41 10.69 -9.66
CA LYS A 70 -5.23 11.48 -8.74
C LYS A 70 -5.86 10.65 -7.64
N VAL A 71 -6.15 9.37 -7.91
CA VAL A 71 -6.84 8.48 -6.98
C VAL A 71 -6.07 7.19 -6.83
N CYS A 72 -5.77 6.82 -5.58
CA CYS A 72 -5.18 5.55 -5.20
C CYS A 72 -6.16 4.77 -4.31
N THR A 73 -6.48 3.54 -4.67
CA THR A 73 -7.33 2.65 -3.87
C THR A 73 -6.51 1.53 -3.26
N ASP A 74 -6.46 1.51 -1.94
CA ASP A 74 -5.81 0.44 -1.14
C ASP A 74 -6.85 -0.62 -0.77
N ILE A 75 -6.71 -1.82 -1.33
CA ILE A 75 -7.65 -2.92 -1.14
C ILE A 75 -7.22 -3.85 -0.02
N GLY A 76 -8.03 -3.89 1.05
CA GLY A 76 -7.69 -4.63 2.27
C GLY A 76 -6.60 -3.92 3.07
N SER A 77 -6.80 -2.63 3.32
CA SER A 77 -5.79 -1.72 3.90
C SER A 77 -5.21 -2.18 5.23
N GLY A 78 -5.94 -3.00 6.00
CA GLY A 78 -5.46 -3.49 7.28
C GLY A 78 -5.10 -2.37 8.25
N PRO A 79 -3.82 -2.27 8.67
CA PRO A 79 -3.34 -1.15 9.48
C PRO A 79 -3.03 0.12 8.66
N GLY A 80 -3.37 0.18 7.37
CA GLY A 80 -3.07 1.29 6.48
C GLY A 80 -1.80 1.11 5.64
N LEU A 81 -1.45 -0.13 5.33
CA LEU A 81 -0.22 -0.48 4.60
C LEU A 81 -0.55 -1.10 3.24
N PRO A 82 -0.19 -0.46 2.13
CA PRO A 82 0.72 0.68 2.01
C PRO A 82 0.03 2.05 2.01
N GLY A 83 -1.30 2.13 1.94
CA GLY A 83 -2.07 3.35 1.60
C GLY A 83 -1.73 4.57 2.47
N ILE A 84 -1.70 4.43 3.81
CA ILE A 84 -1.36 5.54 4.73
C ILE A 84 0.08 6.02 4.52
N VAL A 85 1.04 5.10 4.32
CA VAL A 85 2.45 5.47 4.13
C VAL A 85 2.61 6.31 2.87
N ILE A 86 1.96 5.92 1.77
CA ILE A 86 2.00 6.68 0.53
C ILE A 86 1.25 8.00 0.66
N ALA A 87 0.11 8.03 1.36
CA ALA A 87 -0.62 9.28 1.62
C ALA A 87 0.23 10.30 2.40
N ILE A 88 1.03 9.85 3.37
CA ILE A 88 1.99 10.71 4.09
C ILE A 88 3.03 11.29 3.12
N ILE A 89 3.61 10.46 2.24
CA ILE A 89 4.61 10.93 1.25
C ILE A 89 3.97 11.95 0.30
N MET A 90 2.78 11.67 -0.25
CA MET A 90 2.10 12.56 -1.19
C MET A 90 1.72 13.90 -0.55
N LYS A 91 1.27 13.89 0.71
CA LYS A 91 1.03 15.10 1.50
C LYS A 91 2.25 16.01 1.54
N HIS A 92 3.42 15.47 1.92
CA HIS A 92 4.66 16.27 2.05
C HIS A 92 5.28 16.65 0.71
N LYS A 93 5.05 15.86 -0.34
CA LYS A 93 5.39 16.22 -1.72
C LYS A 93 4.39 17.23 -2.34
N ARG A 94 3.32 17.59 -1.62
CA ARG A 94 2.23 18.47 -2.10
C ARG A 94 1.57 17.97 -3.38
N ILE A 95 1.46 16.64 -3.52
CA ILE A 95 0.77 15.98 -4.63
C ILE A 95 -0.68 15.72 -4.18
N PRO A 96 -1.69 16.32 -4.84
CA PRO A 96 -3.09 16.24 -4.40
C PRO A 96 -3.74 14.90 -4.83
N MET A 97 -3.18 13.79 -4.37
CA MET A 97 -3.74 12.45 -4.60
C MET A 97 -4.72 12.09 -3.48
N LYS A 98 -5.91 11.61 -3.83
CA LYS A 98 -6.89 11.06 -2.90
C LYS A 98 -6.62 9.57 -2.68
N PHE A 99 -6.74 9.12 -1.43
CA PHE A 99 -6.60 7.71 -1.07
C PHE A 99 -7.93 7.14 -0.60
N ASN A 100 -8.39 6.06 -1.22
CA ASN A 100 -9.56 5.30 -0.81
C ASN A 100 -9.09 4.01 -0.13
N LEU A 101 -9.35 3.86 1.16
CA LEU A 101 -8.89 2.74 1.98
C LEU A 101 -10.04 1.78 2.25
N TYR A 102 -10.02 0.59 1.63
CA TYR A 102 -11.05 -0.44 1.83
C TYR A 102 -10.62 -1.43 2.90
N GLU A 103 -11.36 -1.46 4.02
CA GLU A 103 -11.12 -2.39 5.11
C GLU A 103 -12.47 -2.89 5.68
N LYS A 104 -12.68 -4.21 5.72
CA LYS A 104 -13.94 -4.78 6.18
C LYS A 104 -14.09 -4.84 7.70
N SER A 105 -12.98 -4.85 8.43
CA SER A 105 -12.97 -4.91 9.89
C SER A 105 -13.30 -3.55 10.48
N PHE A 106 -14.40 -3.45 11.24
CA PHE A 106 -14.80 -2.23 11.93
C PHE A 106 -13.66 -1.63 12.77
N ARG A 107 -13.02 -2.45 13.62
CA ARG A 107 -11.93 -1.99 14.49
C ARG A 107 -10.73 -1.44 13.75
N LYS A 108 -10.41 -2.01 12.57
CA LYS A 108 -9.30 -1.52 11.73
C LYS A 108 -9.71 -0.27 10.97
N ALA A 109 -10.93 -0.20 10.48
CA ALA A 109 -11.47 1.01 9.84
C ALA A 109 -11.48 2.20 10.80
N GLU A 110 -11.96 2.01 12.03
CA GLU A 110 -11.91 3.02 13.08
C GLU A 110 -10.47 3.52 13.36
N PHE A 111 -9.51 2.60 13.41
CA PHE A 111 -8.09 2.98 13.55
C PHE A 111 -7.59 3.80 12.36
N LEU A 112 -7.95 3.44 11.13
CA LEU A 112 -7.58 4.20 9.92
C LEU A 112 -8.16 5.61 9.95
N GLU A 113 -9.41 5.79 10.36
CA GLU A 113 -10.04 7.11 10.51
C GLU A 113 -9.31 7.98 11.53
N GLU A 114 -8.91 7.39 12.68
CA GLU A 114 -8.11 8.07 13.69
C GLU A 114 -6.77 8.56 13.11
N VAL A 115 -6.07 7.70 12.37
CA VAL A 115 -4.79 8.03 11.72
C VAL A 115 -4.96 9.16 10.69
N ILE A 116 -5.95 9.06 9.81
CA ILE A 116 -6.24 10.05 8.77
C ILE A 116 -6.49 11.42 9.39
N LYS A 117 -7.33 11.48 10.44
CA LYS A 117 -7.64 12.71 11.16
C LYS A 117 -6.40 13.30 11.84
N LYS A 118 -5.62 12.46 12.55
CA LYS A 118 -4.44 12.90 13.30
C LYS A 118 -3.34 13.43 12.39
N LEU A 119 -3.09 12.76 11.27
CA LEU A 119 -2.05 13.13 10.30
C LEU A 119 -2.56 14.07 9.20
N LYS A 120 -3.84 14.43 9.21
CA LYS A 120 -4.48 15.32 8.21
C LYS A 120 -4.22 14.85 6.77
N LEU A 121 -4.52 13.58 6.50
CA LEU A 121 -4.29 12.97 5.19
C LEU A 121 -5.48 13.17 4.26
N ASN A 122 -5.21 13.28 2.96
CA ASN A 122 -6.25 13.28 1.92
C ASN A 122 -6.68 11.83 1.62
N ALA A 123 -7.34 11.21 2.59
CA ALA A 123 -7.77 9.82 2.52
C ALA A 123 -9.15 9.64 3.13
N GLU A 124 -9.84 8.60 2.67
CA GLU A 124 -11.19 8.21 3.12
C GLU A 124 -11.22 6.70 3.37
N VAL A 125 -11.88 6.29 4.45
CA VAL A 125 -12.04 4.88 4.80
C VAL A 125 -13.41 4.39 4.34
N PHE A 126 -13.40 3.28 3.62
CA PHE A 126 -14.59 2.53 3.25
C PHE A 126 -14.63 1.24 4.06
N GLN A 127 -15.43 1.24 5.14
CA GLN A 127 -15.63 0.04 5.95
C GLN A 127 -16.53 -0.94 5.21
N LYS A 128 -15.99 -1.57 4.17
CA LYS A 128 -16.72 -2.44 3.26
C LYS A 128 -15.88 -3.63 2.81
N ASN A 129 -16.58 -4.68 2.38
CA ASN A 129 -15.92 -5.79 1.69
C ASN A 129 -15.75 -5.42 0.21
N ILE A 130 -14.51 -5.16 -0.21
CA ILE A 130 -14.18 -4.77 -1.59
C ILE A 130 -14.72 -5.72 -2.66
N PHE A 131 -14.88 -7.02 -2.34
CA PHE A 131 -15.44 -8.00 -3.28
C PHE A 131 -16.92 -7.78 -3.61
N GLN A 132 -17.63 -7.00 -2.79
CA GLN A 132 -19.06 -6.68 -2.98
C GLN A 132 -19.28 -5.36 -3.71
N GLU A 133 -18.23 -4.53 -3.81
CA GLU A 133 -18.29 -3.25 -4.51
C GLU A 133 -18.20 -3.46 -6.03
N LYS A 134 -18.85 -2.57 -6.79
CA LYS A 134 -18.87 -2.61 -8.25
C LYS A 134 -18.68 -1.22 -8.83
N ASN A 135 -18.24 -1.17 -10.09
CA ASN A 135 -18.08 0.07 -10.85
C ASN A 135 -17.14 1.09 -10.20
N LEU A 136 -16.16 0.60 -9.43
CA LEU A 136 -15.16 1.45 -8.80
C LEU A 136 -14.28 2.12 -9.86
N MET A 137 -13.83 3.33 -9.56
CA MET A 137 -12.93 4.10 -10.42
C MET A 137 -11.72 4.56 -9.62
N THR A 138 -10.53 4.33 -10.14
CA THR A 138 -9.27 4.75 -9.53
C THR A 138 -8.19 4.88 -10.61
N ASP A 139 -7.08 5.54 -10.30
CA ASP A 139 -5.90 5.46 -11.18
C ASP A 139 -5.03 4.27 -10.78
N ILE A 140 -4.85 4.05 -9.47
CA ILE A 140 -3.98 3.00 -8.97
C ILE A 140 -4.72 2.12 -7.96
N ILE A 141 -4.57 0.82 -8.10
CA ILE A 141 -4.94 -0.15 -7.07
C ILE A 141 -3.65 -0.57 -6.36
N VAL A 142 -3.61 -0.49 -5.04
CA VAL A 142 -2.50 -1.02 -4.25
C VAL A 142 -2.99 -2.13 -3.32
N ALA A 143 -2.15 -3.13 -3.08
CA ALA A 143 -2.42 -4.18 -2.09
C ALA A 143 -1.14 -4.76 -1.51
N ARG A 144 -1.18 -5.06 -0.22
CA ARG A 144 -0.11 -5.75 0.49
C ARG A 144 -0.69 -6.84 1.39
N ALA A 145 -0.16 -8.06 1.29
CA ALA A 145 -0.60 -9.21 2.10
C ALA A 145 -2.13 -9.41 2.11
N PHE A 146 -2.79 -9.15 0.99
CA PHE A 146 -4.26 -9.21 0.88
C PHE A 146 -4.75 -10.56 0.35
N LYS A 147 -4.48 -10.87 -0.91
CA LYS A 147 -4.92 -12.09 -1.60
C LYS A 147 -3.87 -12.53 -2.63
N PRO A 148 -3.88 -13.79 -3.08
CA PRO A 148 -3.04 -14.24 -4.18
C PRO A 148 -3.29 -13.44 -5.46
N LEU A 149 -2.24 -13.32 -6.30
CA LEU A 149 -2.27 -12.56 -7.54
C LEU A 149 -3.48 -12.87 -8.44
N PRO A 150 -3.86 -14.15 -8.72
CA PRO A 150 -5.01 -14.44 -9.56
C PRO A 150 -6.32 -13.82 -9.03
N THR A 151 -6.50 -13.85 -7.70
CA THR A 151 -7.69 -13.28 -7.05
C THR A 151 -7.73 -11.76 -7.19
N ILE A 152 -6.57 -11.10 -7.10
CA ILE A 152 -6.49 -9.64 -7.23
C ILE A 152 -6.77 -9.22 -8.68
N LEU A 153 -6.26 -9.95 -9.68
CA LEU A 153 -6.55 -9.65 -11.09
C LEU A 153 -8.04 -9.82 -11.42
N GLU A 154 -8.66 -10.89 -10.91
CA GLU A 154 -10.11 -11.10 -11.09
C GLU A 154 -10.93 -9.99 -10.41
N LEU A 155 -10.56 -9.60 -9.17
CA LEU A 155 -11.18 -8.49 -8.45
C LEU A 155 -11.05 -7.18 -9.23
N ALA A 156 -9.85 -6.85 -9.70
CA ALA A 156 -9.61 -5.62 -10.45
C ALA A 156 -10.48 -5.57 -11.72
N ASN A 157 -10.52 -6.66 -12.47
CA ASN A 157 -11.32 -6.74 -13.70
C ASN A 157 -12.84 -6.71 -13.45
N SER A 158 -13.31 -7.29 -12.33
CA SER A 158 -14.75 -7.47 -12.08
C SER A 158 -15.39 -6.33 -11.27
N ASN A 159 -14.60 -5.61 -10.48
CA ASN A 159 -15.10 -4.64 -9.52
C ASN A 159 -14.74 -3.20 -9.89
N PHE A 160 -13.70 -3.01 -10.70
CA PHE A 160 -13.28 -1.68 -11.16
C PHE A 160 -13.71 -1.44 -12.60
N LYS A 161 -14.40 -0.33 -12.83
CA LYS A 161 -14.75 0.15 -14.17
C LYS A 161 -13.55 0.71 -14.91
N SER A 162 -12.64 1.34 -14.17
CA SER A 162 -11.40 1.89 -14.71
C SER A 162 -10.28 1.95 -13.68
N PHE A 163 -9.08 1.62 -14.12
CA PHE A 163 -7.81 1.84 -13.42
C PHE A 163 -6.67 1.83 -14.44
N LYS A 164 -5.52 2.44 -14.09
CA LYS A 164 -4.32 2.49 -14.95
C LYS A 164 -3.33 1.38 -14.56
N SER A 165 -3.17 1.14 -13.27
CA SER A 165 -2.22 0.14 -12.78
C SER A 165 -2.62 -0.49 -11.45
N ILE A 166 -2.02 -1.66 -11.17
CA ILE A 166 -2.09 -2.37 -9.90
C ILE A 166 -0.68 -2.52 -9.38
N ILE A 167 -0.42 -2.11 -8.13
CA ILE A 167 0.88 -2.27 -7.48
C ILE A 167 0.74 -3.23 -6.31
N LEU A 168 1.50 -4.31 -6.35
CA LEU A 168 1.40 -5.42 -5.39
C LEU A 168 2.72 -5.72 -4.73
N PHE A 169 2.65 -6.05 -3.46
CA PHE A 169 3.75 -6.64 -2.71
C PHE A 169 3.60 -8.16 -2.74
N LEU A 170 4.52 -8.80 -3.43
CA LEU A 170 4.58 -10.25 -3.52
C LEU A 170 5.66 -10.75 -2.56
N GLY A 171 5.29 -11.60 -1.60
CA GLY A 171 6.23 -12.31 -0.74
C GLY A 171 7.09 -13.30 -1.54
N GLN A 172 7.58 -14.36 -0.91
CA GLN A 172 8.21 -15.49 -1.61
C GLN A 172 7.27 -16.07 -2.66
N THR A 173 7.20 -15.43 -3.80
CA THR A 173 6.42 -15.92 -4.92
C THR A 173 7.21 -17.03 -5.58
N LYS A 174 6.62 -18.20 -5.61
CA LYS A 174 7.03 -19.16 -6.61
C LYS A 174 6.93 -18.44 -7.95
N ASN A 175 8.01 -18.41 -8.72
CA ASN A 175 8.10 -17.75 -10.04
C ASN A 175 6.94 -18.10 -11.01
N ASN A 176 6.08 -19.02 -10.62
CA ASN A 176 4.93 -19.51 -11.36
C ASN A 176 3.68 -18.63 -11.30
N ASP A 177 3.50 -17.73 -10.30
CA ASP A 177 2.22 -17.01 -10.16
C ASP A 177 1.96 -16.07 -11.33
N VAL A 178 2.98 -15.33 -11.78
CA VAL A 178 2.88 -14.44 -12.93
C VAL A 178 2.66 -15.23 -14.22
N GLN A 179 3.41 -16.34 -14.40
CA GLN A 179 3.25 -17.22 -15.56
C GLN A 179 1.89 -17.92 -15.59
N GLN A 180 1.36 -18.34 -14.45
CA GLN A 180 0.02 -18.91 -14.36
C GLN A 180 -1.05 -17.87 -14.70
N CYS A 181 -0.90 -16.64 -14.20
CA CYS A 181 -1.81 -15.55 -14.54
C CYS A 181 -1.76 -15.20 -16.02
N SER A 182 -0.61 -15.23 -16.67
CA SER A 182 -0.47 -14.93 -18.10
C SER A 182 -1.16 -15.93 -19.02
N LYS A 183 -1.55 -17.11 -18.53
CA LYS A 183 -2.41 -18.05 -19.30
C LYS A 183 -3.83 -17.52 -19.47
N LYS A 184 -4.37 -16.82 -18.47
CA LYS A 184 -5.76 -16.31 -18.44
C LYS A 184 -5.87 -14.83 -18.75
N TRP A 185 -4.80 -14.07 -18.56
CA TRP A 185 -4.76 -12.63 -18.62
C TRP A 185 -3.70 -12.13 -19.60
N ASN A 186 -3.99 -11.07 -20.32
CA ASN A 186 -3.01 -10.23 -21.01
C ASN A 186 -2.72 -9.04 -20.09
N PHE A 187 -1.47 -8.80 -19.78
CA PHE A 187 -1.00 -7.64 -19.02
C PHE A 187 0.48 -7.40 -19.27
N GLU A 188 0.89 -6.19 -19.05
CA GLU A 188 2.30 -5.81 -18.96
C GLU A 188 2.66 -5.58 -17.51
N TYR A 189 3.94 -5.74 -17.16
CA TYR A 189 4.38 -5.48 -15.80
C TYR A 189 5.80 -4.99 -15.71
N LYS A 190 6.07 -4.25 -14.62
CA LYS A 190 7.42 -3.92 -14.14
C LYS A 190 7.59 -4.53 -12.76
N GLU A 191 8.78 -5.01 -12.45
CA GLU A 191 9.10 -5.54 -11.13
C GLU A 191 10.35 -4.89 -10.55
N LYS A 192 10.42 -4.81 -9.22
CA LYS A 192 11.65 -4.52 -8.48
C LYS A 192 11.73 -5.38 -7.23
N LYS A 193 12.97 -5.66 -6.79
CA LYS A 193 13.21 -6.34 -5.51
C LYS A 193 12.83 -5.41 -4.36
N SER A 194 12.30 -5.98 -3.28
CA SER A 194 12.06 -5.21 -2.06
C SER A 194 13.37 -4.78 -1.42
N LEU A 195 13.41 -3.54 -0.89
CA LEU A 195 14.55 -3.01 -0.13
C LEU A 195 14.69 -3.66 1.26
N THR A 196 13.61 -4.26 1.76
CA THR A 196 13.54 -4.79 3.13
C THR A 196 13.59 -6.31 3.21
N ASN A 197 13.39 -6.99 2.07
CA ASN A 197 13.42 -8.45 1.99
C ASN A 197 13.81 -8.89 0.58
N ALA A 198 15.01 -9.48 0.45
CA ALA A 198 15.58 -9.92 -0.83
C ALA A 198 14.74 -10.97 -1.58
N GLU A 199 13.87 -11.71 -0.87
CA GLU A 199 12.99 -12.73 -1.46
C GLU A 199 11.64 -12.17 -1.88
N SER A 200 11.34 -10.90 -1.54
CA SER A 200 10.11 -10.23 -1.88
C SER A 200 10.29 -9.31 -3.08
N LYS A 201 9.24 -9.21 -3.88
CA LYS A 201 9.20 -8.35 -5.06
C LYS A 201 8.01 -7.41 -5.00
N ILE A 202 8.13 -6.28 -5.67
CA ILE A 202 7.03 -5.38 -5.95
C ILE A 202 6.74 -5.45 -7.44
N LEU A 203 5.48 -5.62 -7.76
CA LEU A 203 4.99 -5.77 -9.12
C LEU A 203 4.05 -4.61 -9.45
N LYS A 204 4.31 -3.85 -10.52
CA LYS A 204 3.36 -2.92 -11.12
C LYS A 204 2.81 -3.55 -12.40
N ILE A 205 1.52 -3.84 -12.43
CA ILE A 205 0.78 -4.40 -13.57
C ILE A 205 -0.02 -3.29 -14.23
N TYR A 206 -0.05 -3.27 -15.56
CA TYR A 206 -0.83 -2.33 -16.36
C TYR A 206 -1.34 -3.03 -17.63
N ASN A 207 -2.27 -2.40 -18.35
CA ASN A 207 -2.90 -2.96 -19.56
C ASN A 207 -3.55 -4.33 -19.32
N LEU A 208 -4.19 -4.50 -18.15
CA LEU A 208 -4.84 -5.76 -17.76
C LEU A 208 -6.11 -6.01 -18.58
N ASN A 209 -6.15 -7.14 -19.29
CA ASN A 209 -7.30 -7.60 -20.03
C ASN A 209 -7.45 -9.12 -19.91
N LYS A 210 -8.69 -9.60 -19.80
CA LYS A 210 -8.96 -11.04 -19.80
C LYS A 210 -8.77 -11.60 -21.22
N LYS A 211 -8.08 -12.72 -21.34
CA LYS A 211 -8.00 -13.45 -22.63
C LYS A 211 -9.38 -13.98 -23.01
N LYS A 212 -9.70 -13.89 -24.28
CA LYS A 212 -10.91 -14.49 -24.86
C LYS A 212 -10.78 -16.00 -24.93
#